data_e6f9b89ede3f59fea9f2dec088a8b809
#
_entry.id   e6f9b89ede3f59fea9f2dec088a8b809
#
_cell.length_a   1.000
_cell.length_b   1.000
_cell.length_c   1.000
_cell.angle_alpha   90.00
_cell.angle_beta   90.00
_cell.angle_gamma   90.00
#
_symmetry.space_group_name_H-M   'P 1'
#
loop_
_entity.id
_entity.type
_entity.pdbx_description
1 polymer ?
#
loop_
_entity_poly.entity_id
_entity_poly.type
_entity_poly.pdbx_seq_one_letter_code
_entity_poly.pdbx_strand_id
1 'polypeptide(L)'
;MPRNLIFGIALASIPTTILAQNTPTPAPSAIVKTYCVSCHSGQAPSGRLSLDQINQPPGDSETWERVVRQLRARTMPPMAAPRPDSRTYESTISALTSALDRAAETTASPLSDTEVAVRLARMIWDGEPDQPLTDAAAKGRLQDAQVLQAQIRRMLSDSRSTAFFTGFFDTWLSLDQLATMKGDSKLFPEFDDELRRAFRRETELFVESQLREDRSLLDLWTANYTFLNERLARHYGIPNVSGPEYRRVTWPGPERAGLLGQGSMLTLTSYFYNGQVDAPTTSPAQRAKWILTRFLGVSPPTPLPNIPGPDYPFEKHIPLAKLSRTVPATPCLACHQSFFPLSYGLENFDLLGRWRSNYGPDPIDASGAMVDGTTFNGPVELRRALLARRDAFLNTMTERLLEYSVDGKQGISKPAPASRMPAVRAAVREAEAQNYSWSSLIAGIVKAPSGSH
;
A
#
# COMPACT_ATOMS: atom_id res chain seq x y z
N MET A 1 -24.40 -55.16 62.52
CA MET A 1 -24.13 -53.89 61.81
C MET A 1 -23.40 -54.26 60.55
N PRO A 2 -24.02 -54.14 59.41
CA PRO A 2 -23.35 -54.52 58.10
C PRO A 2 -22.55 -53.37 57.50
N ARG A 3 -21.38 -53.68 57.00
CA ARG A 3 -20.47 -52.81 56.26
C ARG A 3 -20.96 -52.63 54.76
N ASN A 4 -21.26 -51.44 54.39
CA ASN A 4 -21.56 -51.10 52.98
C ASN A 4 -20.25 -50.97 52.18
N LEU A 5 -20.05 -51.81 51.16
CA LEU A 5 -19.06 -51.66 50.10
C LEU A 5 -19.63 -50.73 49.04
N ILE A 6 -18.96 -49.60 48.79
CA ILE A 6 -19.23 -48.70 47.67
C ILE A 6 -18.29 -49.14 46.52
N PHE A 7 -18.88 -49.61 45.43
CA PHE A 7 -18.17 -49.87 44.15
C PHE A 7 -18.07 -48.53 43.41
N GLY A 8 -16.87 -48.00 43.29
CA GLY A 8 -16.58 -46.88 42.43
C GLY A 8 -16.39 -47.35 40.98
N ILE A 9 -17.25 -46.88 40.07
CA ILE A 9 -17.10 -47.08 38.62
C ILE A 9 -16.16 -46.00 38.12
N ALA A 10 -14.95 -46.37 37.69
CA ALA A 10 -14.03 -45.47 37.00
C ALA A 10 -14.44 -45.35 35.56
N LEU A 11 -14.94 -44.20 35.13
CA LEU A 11 -15.16 -43.84 33.73
C LEU A 11 -13.81 -43.49 33.10
N ALA A 12 -13.32 -44.37 32.25
CA ALA A 12 -12.16 -44.11 31.40
C ALA A 12 -12.57 -43.16 30.27
N SER A 13 -12.13 -41.89 30.33
CA SER A 13 -12.24 -40.92 29.25
C SER A 13 -11.23 -41.28 28.13
N ILE A 14 -11.73 -41.75 27.01
CA ILE A 14 -10.94 -41.95 25.78
C ILE A 14 -10.71 -40.57 25.15
N PRO A 15 -9.46 -40.11 24.93
CA PRO A 15 -9.23 -38.84 24.23
C PRO A 15 -9.59 -39.06 22.75
N THR A 16 -10.65 -38.38 22.30
CA THR A 16 -10.98 -38.30 20.88
C THR A 16 -9.96 -37.41 20.19
N THR A 17 -8.94 -38.01 19.62
CA THR A 17 -7.98 -37.30 18.75
C THR A 17 -8.73 -36.91 17.47
N ILE A 18 -9.15 -35.67 17.35
CA ILE A 18 -9.68 -35.10 16.10
C ILE A 18 -8.48 -35.02 15.15
N LEU A 19 -8.32 -36.01 14.29
CA LEU A 19 -7.45 -35.91 13.12
C LEU A 19 -8.00 -34.83 12.22
N ALA A 20 -7.34 -33.66 12.22
CA ALA A 20 -7.61 -32.64 11.21
C ALA A 20 -7.37 -33.27 9.83
N GLN A 21 -8.45 -33.52 9.10
CA GLN A 21 -8.37 -34.01 7.74
C GLN A 21 -7.65 -32.96 6.91
N ASN A 22 -6.40 -33.23 6.52
CA ASN A 22 -5.69 -32.47 5.50
C ASN A 22 -6.39 -32.70 4.16
N THR A 23 -7.44 -31.94 3.90
CA THR A 23 -8.00 -31.87 2.54
C THR A 23 -6.91 -31.30 1.63
N PRO A 24 -6.54 -32.01 0.55
CA PRO A 24 -5.52 -31.51 -0.36
C PRO A 24 -5.94 -30.16 -0.92
N THR A 25 -5.03 -29.20 -0.89
CA THR A 25 -5.26 -27.87 -1.44
C THR A 25 -5.57 -28.00 -2.93
N PRO A 26 -6.69 -27.43 -3.44
CA PRO A 26 -7.03 -27.49 -4.85
C PRO A 26 -5.92 -26.91 -5.72
N ALA A 27 -5.66 -27.51 -6.89
CA ALA A 27 -4.73 -26.95 -7.86
C ALA A 27 -5.16 -25.53 -8.29
N PRO A 28 -4.22 -24.60 -8.57
CA PRO A 28 -4.56 -23.23 -9.02
C PRO A 28 -5.55 -23.20 -10.17
N SER A 29 -5.46 -24.13 -11.11
CA SER A 29 -6.41 -24.27 -12.24
C SER A 29 -7.84 -24.53 -11.80
N ALA A 30 -8.05 -25.35 -10.77
CA ALA A 30 -9.37 -25.62 -10.23
C ALA A 30 -9.97 -24.35 -9.58
N ILE A 31 -9.14 -23.57 -8.86
CA ILE A 31 -9.55 -22.30 -8.25
C ILE A 31 -9.93 -21.28 -9.34
N VAL A 32 -9.10 -21.13 -10.37
CA VAL A 32 -9.38 -20.22 -11.51
C VAL A 32 -10.69 -20.62 -12.19
N LYS A 33 -10.90 -21.91 -12.45
CA LYS A 33 -12.13 -22.42 -13.05
C LYS A 33 -13.35 -22.13 -12.20
N THR A 34 -13.24 -22.28 -10.88
CA THR A 34 -14.38 -22.12 -9.96
C THR A 34 -14.76 -20.67 -9.73
N TYR A 35 -13.75 -19.78 -9.58
CA TYR A 35 -13.99 -18.43 -9.08
C TYR A 35 -13.73 -17.31 -10.11
N CYS A 36 -13.08 -17.58 -11.24
CA CYS A 36 -12.64 -16.54 -12.15
C CYS A 36 -13.28 -16.63 -13.56
N VAL A 37 -13.36 -17.84 -14.12
CA VAL A 37 -13.76 -18.05 -15.52
C VAL A 37 -15.16 -17.53 -15.83
N SER A 38 -16.09 -17.56 -14.86
CA SER A 38 -17.47 -17.04 -15.07
C SER A 38 -17.52 -15.57 -15.53
N CYS A 39 -16.52 -14.76 -15.13
CA CYS A 39 -16.42 -13.35 -15.51
C CYS A 39 -15.27 -13.09 -16.50
N HIS A 40 -14.22 -13.94 -16.48
CA HIS A 40 -13.00 -13.78 -17.26
C HIS A 40 -12.91 -14.83 -18.38
N SER A 41 -13.93 -14.90 -19.23
CA SER A 41 -14.00 -15.82 -20.39
C SER A 41 -14.83 -15.25 -21.53
N GLY A 42 -14.77 -15.90 -22.70
CA GLY A 42 -15.58 -15.57 -23.87
C GLY A 42 -15.08 -14.36 -24.66
N GLN A 43 -15.96 -13.80 -25.52
CA GLN A 43 -15.59 -12.72 -26.47
C GLN A 43 -15.44 -11.34 -25.83
N ALA A 44 -16.05 -11.07 -24.66
CA ALA A 44 -15.99 -9.81 -23.95
C ALA A 44 -15.69 -10.01 -22.45
N PRO A 45 -14.50 -10.54 -22.11
CA PRO A 45 -14.17 -10.87 -20.74
C PRO A 45 -14.01 -9.61 -19.89
N SER A 46 -14.44 -9.69 -18.61
CA SER A 46 -14.30 -8.60 -17.66
C SER A 46 -12.84 -8.13 -17.56
N GLY A 47 -12.64 -6.81 -17.57
CA GLY A 47 -11.30 -6.23 -17.52
C GLY A 47 -10.40 -6.60 -18.69
N ARG A 48 -10.95 -7.06 -19.81
CA ARG A 48 -10.22 -7.55 -21.00
C ARG A 48 -9.23 -8.65 -20.68
N LEU A 49 -9.57 -9.49 -19.70
CA LEU A 49 -8.76 -10.60 -19.22
C LEU A 49 -9.52 -11.90 -19.44
N SER A 50 -9.06 -12.76 -20.37
CA SER A 50 -9.57 -14.11 -20.59
C SER A 50 -8.71 -15.11 -19.84
N LEU A 51 -9.32 -15.94 -19.01
CA LEU A 51 -8.66 -16.97 -18.18
C LEU A 51 -9.03 -18.40 -18.60
N ASP A 52 -9.99 -18.58 -19.52
CA ASP A 52 -10.40 -19.85 -20.08
C ASP A 52 -9.43 -20.40 -21.13
N GLN A 53 -8.69 -19.50 -21.79
CA GLN A 53 -7.74 -19.80 -22.84
C GLN A 53 -6.26 -19.74 -22.35
N ILE A 54 -6.02 -19.38 -21.09
CA ILE A 54 -4.67 -19.19 -20.58
C ILE A 54 -4.03 -20.53 -20.24
N ASN A 55 -2.86 -20.77 -20.80
CA ASN A 55 -2.02 -21.89 -20.39
C ASN A 55 -1.68 -21.79 -18.90
N GLN A 56 -1.50 -22.94 -18.25
CA GLN A 56 -1.04 -23.00 -16.87
C GLN A 56 0.26 -22.19 -16.70
N PRO A 57 0.49 -21.53 -15.53
CA PRO A 57 1.76 -20.88 -15.29
C PRO A 57 2.95 -21.81 -15.61
N PRO A 58 4.01 -21.32 -16.31
CA PRO A 58 4.36 -19.92 -16.54
C PRO A 58 3.97 -19.33 -17.89
N GLY A 59 3.19 -20.01 -18.73
CA GLY A 59 3.01 -19.68 -20.17
C GLY A 59 2.72 -18.22 -20.52
N ASP A 60 1.88 -17.50 -19.73
CA ASP A 60 1.69 -16.05 -19.85
C ASP A 60 1.97 -15.39 -18.49
N SER A 61 3.25 -15.19 -18.21
CA SER A 61 3.71 -14.67 -16.92
C SER A 61 3.17 -13.27 -16.60
N GLU A 62 3.02 -12.39 -17.59
CA GLU A 62 2.48 -11.03 -17.37
C GLU A 62 1.03 -11.08 -16.87
N THR A 63 0.22 -11.93 -17.47
CA THR A 63 -1.15 -12.12 -17.04
C THR A 63 -1.23 -12.78 -15.67
N TRP A 64 -0.40 -13.79 -15.39
CA TRP A 64 -0.40 -14.44 -14.09
C TRP A 64 0.11 -13.54 -12.96
N GLU A 65 1.08 -12.66 -13.22
CA GLU A 65 1.49 -11.64 -12.23
C GLU A 65 0.36 -10.64 -11.93
N ARG A 66 -0.43 -10.26 -12.94
CA ARG A 66 -1.63 -9.43 -12.71
C ARG A 66 -2.65 -10.15 -11.84
N VAL A 67 -2.88 -11.45 -12.07
CA VAL A 67 -3.78 -12.29 -11.25
C VAL A 67 -3.26 -12.35 -9.81
N VAL A 68 -1.98 -12.68 -9.61
CA VAL A 68 -1.35 -12.73 -8.27
C VAL A 68 -1.52 -11.42 -7.51
N ARG A 69 -1.33 -10.28 -8.18
CA ARG A 69 -1.49 -8.94 -7.59
C ARG A 69 -2.92 -8.73 -7.07
N GLN A 70 -3.93 -9.07 -7.87
CA GLN A 70 -5.33 -8.95 -7.47
C GLN A 70 -5.71 -9.89 -6.32
N LEU A 71 -5.15 -11.11 -6.31
CA LEU A 71 -5.37 -12.07 -5.23
C LEU A 71 -4.73 -11.61 -3.92
N ARG A 72 -3.50 -11.07 -3.95
CA ARG A 72 -2.83 -10.51 -2.76
C ARG A 72 -3.60 -9.34 -2.17
N ALA A 73 -4.07 -8.44 -3.02
CA ALA A 73 -4.89 -7.30 -2.62
C ALA A 73 -6.30 -7.70 -2.15
N ARG A 74 -6.71 -8.96 -2.33
CA ARG A 74 -8.07 -9.45 -2.07
C ARG A 74 -9.15 -8.67 -2.83
N THR A 75 -8.82 -8.13 -3.99
CA THR A 75 -9.75 -7.38 -4.82
C THR A 75 -10.53 -8.25 -5.80
N MET A 76 -10.03 -9.47 -6.07
CA MET A 76 -10.71 -10.48 -6.90
C MET A 76 -10.86 -11.81 -6.15
N PRO A 77 -11.99 -12.51 -6.33
CA PRO A 77 -13.26 -12.08 -6.94
C PRO A 77 -13.87 -10.86 -6.26
N PRO A 78 -14.75 -10.07 -6.94
CA PRO A 78 -15.41 -8.91 -6.33
C PRO A 78 -16.35 -9.33 -5.19
N MET A 79 -16.73 -8.39 -4.31
CA MET A 79 -17.51 -8.66 -3.09
C MET A 79 -18.84 -9.39 -3.36
N ALA A 80 -19.49 -9.12 -4.49
CA ALA A 80 -20.77 -9.72 -4.86
C ALA A 80 -20.67 -11.15 -5.43
N ALA A 81 -19.45 -11.65 -5.69
CA ALA A 81 -19.19 -12.99 -6.22
C ALA A 81 -18.76 -13.97 -5.12
N PRO A 82 -18.95 -15.30 -5.32
CA PRO A 82 -18.36 -16.30 -4.43
C PRO A 82 -16.86 -16.12 -4.32
N ARG A 83 -16.33 -16.25 -3.10
CA ARG A 83 -14.90 -16.00 -2.81
C ARG A 83 -14.27 -17.23 -2.16
N PRO A 84 -13.00 -17.52 -2.45
CA PRO A 84 -12.25 -18.52 -1.69
C PRO A 84 -12.08 -18.11 -0.22
N ASP A 85 -11.89 -19.08 0.67
CA ASP A 85 -11.44 -18.79 2.03
C ASP A 85 -9.97 -18.31 2.07
N SER A 86 -9.52 -17.79 3.20
CA SER A 86 -8.17 -17.23 3.34
C SER A 86 -7.07 -18.25 3.05
N ARG A 87 -7.21 -19.51 3.49
CA ARG A 87 -6.23 -20.57 3.24
C ARG A 87 -6.14 -20.87 1.74
N THR A 88 -7.26 -20.96 1.05
CA THR A 88 -7.32 -21.17 -0.38
C THR A 88 -6.68 -20.02 -1.16
N TYR A 89 -6.89 -18.77 -0.76
CA TYR A 89 -6.18 -17.63 -1.34
C TYR A 89 -4.66 -17.76 -1.18
N GLU A 90 -4.19 -18.01 0.04
CA GLU A 90 -2.76 -18.06 0.36
C GLU A 90 -2.06 -19.21 -0.38
N SER A 91 -2.67 -20.39 -0.39
CA SER A 91 -2.13 -21.54 -1.11
C SER A 91 -2.11 -21.33 -2.63
N THR A 92 -3.15 -20.68 -3.18
CA THR A 92 -3.20 -20.37 -4.61
C THR A 92 -2.11 -19.36 -4.99
N ILE A 93 -1.96 -18.26 -4.21
CA ILE A 93 -0.89 -17.29 -4.41
C ILE A 93 0.48 -17.95 -4.32
N SER A 94 0.71 -18.78 -3.31
CA SER A 94 1.98 -19.49 -3.13
C SER A 94 2.30 -20.41 -4.31
N ALA A 95 1.33 -21.20 -4.77
CA ALA A 95 1.51 -22.10 -5.91
C ALA A 95 1.79 -21.35 -7.21
N LEU A 96 1.04 -20.27 -7.50
CA LEU A 96 1.23 -19.43 -8.68
C LEU A 96 2.61 -18.76 -8.66
N THR A 97 2.97 -18.12 -7.55
CA THR A 97 4.26 -17.43 -7.44
C THR A 97 5.44 -18.39 -7.51
N SER A 98 5.35 -19.57 -6.90
CA SER A 98 6.39 -20.60 -7.01
C SER A 98 6.59 -21.09 -8.44
N ALA A 99 5.51 -21.21 -9.22
CA ALA A 99 5.60 -21.58 -10.63
C ALA A 99 6.26 -20.47 -11.48
N LEU A 100 5.87 -19.19 -11.22
CA LEU A 100 6.42 -18.04 -11.90
C LEU A 100 7.91 -17.83 -11.56
N ASP A 101 8.29 -18.00 -10.28
CA ASP A 101 9.68 -17.88 -9.83
C ASP A 101 10.57 -18.93 -10.51
N ARG A 102 10.16 -20.20 -10.53
CA ARG A 102 10.91 -21.28 -11.21
C ARG A 102 11.10 -21.01 -12.71
N ALA A 103 10.10 -20.45 -13.36
CA ALA A 103 10.21 -20.15 -14.80
C ALA A 103 11.21 -19.03 -15.10
N ALA A 104 11.38 -18.08 -14.17
CA ALA A 104 12.27 -16.95 -14.35
C ALA A 104 13.73 -17.25 -13.98
N GLU A 105 14.01 -18.29 -13.17
CA GLU A 105 15.37 -18.65 -12.70
C GLU A 105 16.36 -18.96 -13.82
N THR A 106 15.89 -19.25 -15.03
CA THR A 106 16.72 -19.74 -16.16
C THR A 106 17.38 -18.63 -16.99
N THR A 107 17.12 -17.33 -16.74
CA THR A 107 17.45 -16.28 -17.72
C THR A 107 18.29 -15.11 -17.20
N ALA A 108 18.59 -15.01 -15.91
CA ALA A 108 19.17 -13.80 -15.35
C ALA A 108 20.56 -14.01 -14.74
N SER A 109 21.60 -13.31 -15.27
CA SER A 109 22.91 -13.23 -14.65
C SER A 109 22.91 -12.26 -13.46
N PRO A 110 23.54 -12.60 -12.32
CA PRO A 110 23.70 -11.69 -11.19
C PRO A 110 24.52 -10.46 -11.60
N LEU A 111 24.22 -9.32 -11.00
CA LEU A 111 25.01 -8.10 -11.18
C LEU A 111 26.38 -8.24 -10.52
N SER A 112 27.41 -7.69 -11.14
CA SER A 112 28.74 -7.51 -10.54
C SER A 112 28.67 -6.50 -9.36
N ASP A 113 29.63 -6.57 -8.46
CA ASP A 113 29.73 -5.63 -7.34
C ASP A 113 29.84 -4.17 -7.81
N THR A 114 30.50 -3.92 -8.93
CA THR A 114 30.58 -2.58 -9.54
C THR A 114 29.19 -2.08 -9.99
N GLU A 115 28.42 -2.93 -10.65
CA GLU A 115 27.06 -2.58 -11.07
C GLU A 115 26.13 -2.34 -9.87
N VAL A 116 26.26 -3.16 -8.81
CA VAL A 116 25.55 -2.97 -7.55
C VAL A 116 25.90 -1.63 -6.92
N ALA A 117 27.20 -1.26 -6.87
CA ALA A 117 27.65 0.01 -6.32
C ALA A 117 27.08 1.21 -7.08
N VAL A 118 27.15 1.19 -8.43
CA VAL A 118 26.61 2.25 -9.29
C VAL A 118 25.10 2.38 -9.12
N ARG A 119 24.37 1.26 -9.13
CA ARG A 119 22.90 1.25 -8.95
C ARG A 119 22.51 1.83 -7.59
N LEU A 120 23.23 1.43 -6.52
CA LEU A 120 22.97 1.91 -5.17
C LEU A 120 23.24 3.41 -5.02
N ALA A 121 24.33 3.91 -5.58
CA ALA A 121 24.67 5.33 -5.56
C ALA A 121 23.64 6.18 -6.33
N ARG A 122 23.21 5.73 -7.50
CA ARG A 122 22.16 6.39 -8.28
C ARG A 122 20.83 6.39 -7.53
N MET A 123 20.45 5.26 -6.94
CA MET A 123 19.18 5.14 -6.21
C MET A 123 19.11 6.07 -4.99
N ILE A 124 20.16 6.12 -4.17
CA ILE A 124 20.12 6.84 -2.89
C ILE A 124 20.63 8.27 -3.00
N TRP A 125 21.65 8.53 -3.83
CA TRP A 125 22.30 9.83 -3.92
C TRP A 125 22.13 10.56 -5.24
N ASP A 126 21.47 9.91 -6.22
CA ASP A 126 21.37 10.43 -7.61
C ASP A 126 22.77 10.82 -8.16
N GLY A 127 23.79 9.99 -7.88
CA GLY A 127 25.19 10.30 -8.16
C GLY A 127 26.05 9.06 -8.30
N GLU A 128 27.37 9.26 -8.20
CA GLU A 128 28.38 8.23 -8.34
C GLU A 128 28.75 7.59 -6.98
N PRO A 129 29.25 6.32 -6.99
CA PRO A 129 29.76 5.66 -5.80
C PRO A 129 30.91 6.45 -5.14
N ASP A 130 30.87 6.60 -3.82
CA ASP A 130 32.01 7.15 -3.07
C ASP A 130 33.12 6.10 -2.83
N GLN A 131 34.27 6.55 -2.30
CA GLN A 131 35.41 5.69 -2.10
C GLN A 131 35.10 4.44 -1.26
N PRO A 132 34.42 4.54 -0.09
CA PRO A 132 34.10 3.34 0.69
C PRO A 132 33.24 2.32 -0.06
N LEU A 133 32.30 2.77 -0.91
CA LEU A 133 31.46 1.89 -1.71
C LEU A 133 32.26 1.26 -2.87
N THR A 134 33.11 2.05 -3.54
CA THR A 134 34.03 1.59 -4.60
C THR A 134 35.03 0.56 -4.07
N ASP A 135 35.62 0.80 -2.89
CA ASP A 135 36.54 -0.14 -2.25
C ASP A 135 35.87 -1.47 -1.88
N ALA A 136 34.63 -1.42 -1.41
CA ALA A 136 33.85 -2.63 -1.13
C ALA A 136 33.56 -3.42 -2.41
N ALA A 137 33.21 -2.74 -3.49
CA ALA A 137 32.98 -3.34 -4.79
C ALA A 137 34.24 -3.98 -5.38
N ALA A 138 35.37 -3.26 -5.34
CA ALA A 138 36.67 -3.77 -5.83
C ALA A 138 37.16 -5.02 -5.09
N LYS A 139 36.76 -5.19 -3.83
CA LYS A 139 37.08 -6.38 -3.01
C LYS A 139 36.04 -7.50 -3.14
N GLY A 140 35.04 -7.40 -4.03
CA GLY A 140 33.99 -8.40 -4.21
C GLY A 140 33.11 -8.59 -2.96
N ARG A 141 32.92 -7.55 -2.13
CA ARG A 141 32.24 -7.67 -0.84
C ARG A 141 30.78 -7.24 -0.82
N LEU A 142 30.24 -6.71 -1.92
CA LEU A 142 28.85 -6.26 -2.00
C LEU A 142 27.87 -7.44 -2.19
N GLN A 143 28.37 -8.66 -2.47
CA GLN A 143 27.55 -9.87 -2.43
C GLN A 143 27.27 -10.34 -1.00
N ASP A 144 28.11 -9.98 -0.03
CA ASP A 144 27.89 -10.18 1.39
C ASP A 144 26.75 -9.28 1.88
N ALA A 145 25.66 -9.89 2.37
CA ALA A 145 24.46 -9.17 2.79
C ALA A 145 24.74 -8.19 3.95
N GLN A 146 25.62 -8.54 4.90
CA GLN A 146 25.94 -7.69 6.04
C GLN A 146 26.73 -6.44 5.61
N VAL A 147 27.69 -6.64 4.71
CA VAL A 147 28.49 -5.52 4.16
C VAL A 147 27.60 -4.60 3.33
N LEU A 148 26.79 -5.15 2.45
CA LEU A 148 25.88 -4.36 1.61
C LEU A 148 24.90 -3.55 2.45
N GLN A 149 24.25 -4.16 3.44
CA GLN A 149 23.34 -3.46 4.35
C GLN A 149 24.04 -2.39 5.17
N ALA A 150 25.27 -2.63 5.62
CA ALA A 150 26.05 -1.62 6.32
C ALA A 150 26.33 -0.39 5.42
N GLN A 151 26.67 -0.62 4.13
CA GLN A 151 26.83 0.47 3.17
C GLN A 151 25.52 1.22 2.94
N ILE A 152 24.39 0.50 2.77
CA ILE A 152 23.07 1.12 2.60
C ILE A 152 22.71 2.00 3.80
N ARG A 153 22.86 1.50 5.04
CA ARG A 153 22.57 2.30 6.25
C ARG A 153 23.44 3.56 6.32
N ARG A 154 24.73 3.42 6.02
CA ARG A 154 25.64 4.58 5.93
C ARG A 154 25.15 5.59 4.91
N MET A 155 24.78 5.13 3.72
CA MET A 155 24.32 5.98 2.63
C MET A 155 22.98 6.66 2.94
N LEU A 156 22.05 5.97 3.60
CA LEU A 156 20.77 6.54 4.03
C LEU A 156 20.92 7.58 5.15
N SER A 157 21.99 7.46 5.96
CA SER A 157 22.32 8.44 7.02
C SER A 157 23.04 9.68 6.50
N ASP A 158 23.62 9.63 5.30
CA ASP A 158 24.31 10.75 4.66
C ASP A 158 23.30 11.81 4.18
N SER A 159 23.69 13.09 4.20
CA SER A 159 22.83 14.19 3.75
C SER A 159 22.44 14.09 2.28
N ARG A 160 23.26 13.45 1.44
CA ARG A 160 22.96 13.17 0.02
C ARG A 160 21.71 12.31 -0.16
N SER A 161 21.29 11.55 0.84
CA SER A 161 20.07 10.73 0.80
C SER A 161 18.78 11.53 0.62
N THR A 162 18.81 12.86 0.79
CA THR A 162 17.71 13.75 0.41
C THR A 162 17.34 13.58 -1.07
N ALA A 163 18.29 13.20 -1.93
CA ALA A 163 18.01 12.87 -3.34
C ALA A 163 17.04 11.66 -3.48
N PHE A 164 17.15 10.67 -2.59
CA PHE A 164 16.22 9.56 -2.57
C PHE A 164 14.80 10.00 -2.21
N PHE A 165 14.64 10.92 -1.25
CA PHE A 165 13.33 11.47 -0.96
C PHE A 165 12.75 12.21 -2.17
N THR A 166 13.47 13.16 -2.73
CA THR A 166 13.00 13.99 -3.87
C THR A 166 12.85 13.19 -5.17
N GLY A 167 13.63 12.13 -5.33
CA GLY A 167 13.55 11.22 -6.47
C GLY A 167 12.36 10.27 -6.37
N PHE A 168 12.27 9.55 -5.28
CA PHE A 168 11.30 8.47 -5.12
C PHE A 168 10.00 8.92 -4.41
N PHE A 169 10.10 9.38 -3.16
CA PHE A 169 8.89 9.62 -2.34
C PHE A 169 8.06 10.79 -2.85
N ASP A 170 8.70 11.85 -3.32
CA ASP A 170 8.01 12.99 -3.90
C ASP A 170 7.14 12.58 -5.10
N THR A 171 7.69 11.73 -5.96
CA THR A 171 6.98 11.17 -7.12
C THR A 171 5.93 10.14 -6.67
N TRP A 172 6.30 9.20 -5.79
CA TRP A 172 5.39 8.14 -5.34
C TRP A 172 4.17 8.69 -4.61
N LEU A 173 4.34 9.71 -3.77
CA LEU A 173 3.26 10.36 -3.01
C LEU A 173 2.61 11.52 -3.75
N SER A 174 3.20 11.97 -4.87
CA SER A 174 2.76 13.14 -5.66
C SER A 174 2.78 14.45 -4.86
N LEU A 175 3.79 14.63 -4.00
CA LEU A 175 3.89 15.78 -3.08
C LEU A 175 4.17 17.10 -3.80
N ASP A 176 4.74 17.07 -5.00
CA ASP A 176 4.93 18.21 -5.89
C ASP A 176 3.62 18.94 -6.20
N GLN A 177 2.51 18.20 -6.27
CA GLN A 177 1.19 18.76 -6.54
C GLN A 177 0.70 19.71 -5.44
N LEU A 178 1.17 19.56 -4.19
CA LEU A 178 0.81 20.49 -3.10
C LEU A 178 1.15 21.94 -3.42
N ALA A 179 2.28 22.18 -4.09
CA ALA A 179 2.73 23.52 -4.44
C ALA A 179 1.78 24.24 -5.40
N THR A 180 1.09 23.50 -6.26
CA THR A 180 0.20 24.05 -7.30
C THR A 180 -1.28 23.99 -6.92
N MET A 181 -1.62 23.32 -5.81
CA MET A 181 -3.00 23.25 -5.34
C MET A 181 -3.52 24.63 -4.96
N LYS A 182 -4.69 24.98 -5.49
CA LYS A 182 -5.38 26.23 -5.16
C LYS A 182 -6.63 25.91 -4.34
N GLY A 183 -6.76 26.50 -3.17
CA GLY A 183 -7.98 26.52 -2.39
C GLY A 183 -8.78 27.82 -2.64
N ASP A 184 -10.06 27.80 -2.34
CA ASP A 184 -10.82 29.03 -2.24
C ASP A 184 -10.38 29.78 -0.98
N SER A 185 -9.69 30.92 -1.16
CA SER A 185 -9.15 31.72 -0.06
C SER A 185 -10.23 32.34 0.86
N LYS A 186 -11.48 32.39 0.41
CA LYS A 186 -12.60 32.85 1.25
C LYS A 186 -13.11 31.73 2.17
N LEU A 187 -13.08 30.48 1.68
CA LEU A 187 -13.51 29.29 2.45
C LEU A 187 -12.37 28.71 3.30
N PHE A 188 -11.15 28.81 2.82
CA PHE A 188 -9.95 28.24 3.48
C PHE A 188 -8.81 29.26 3.49
N PRO A 189 -8.96 30.39 4.23
CA PRO A 189 -7.92 31.41 4.30
C PRO A 189 -6.61 30.87 4.90
N GLU A 190 -6.68 29.81 5.69
CA GLU A 190 -5.52 29.14 6.27
C GLU A 190 -4.77 28.24 5.30
N PHE A 191 -5.34 27.89 4.13
CA PHE A 191 -4.68 27.05 3.12
C PHE A 191 -3.77 27.89 2.23
N ASP A 192 -2.78 28.48 2.84
CA ASP A 192 -1.75 29.31 2.23
C ASP A 192 -0.51 28.51 1.80
N ASP A 193 0.46 29.19 1.20
CA ASP A 193 1.73 28.58 0.78
C ASP A 193 2.52 28.03 1.95
N GLU A 194 2.41 28.64 3.13
CA GLU A 194 3.10 28.20 4.32
C GLU A 194 2.56 26.83 4.79
N LEU A 195 1.25 26.67 4.83
CA LEU A 195 0.63 25.40 5.22
C LEU A 195 0.94 24.29 4.20
N ARG A 196 0.93 24.58 2.89
CA ARG A 196 1.31 23.62 1.85
C ARG A 196 2.74 23.15 2.01
N ARG A 197 3.69 24.09 2.25
CA ARG A 197 5.08 23.74 2.56
C ARG A 197 5.22 22.95 3.87
N ALA A 198 4.41 23.28 4.87
CA ALA A 198 4.42 22.58 6.15
C ALA A 198 3.96 21.13 6.01
N PHE A 199 2.89 20.85 5.27
CA PHE A 199 2.45 19.48 4.96
C PHE A 199 3.51 18.67 4.22
N ARG A 200 4.16 19.28 3.21
CA ARG A 200 5.26 18.64 2.50
C ARG A 200 6.42 18.32 3.44
N ARG A 201 6.85 19.29 4.25
CA ARG A 201 7.99 19.13 5.15
C ARG A 201 7.74 18.11 6.27
N GLU A 202 6.51 18.02 6.75
CA GLU A 202 6.07 16.96 7.68
C GLU A 202 6.37 15.59 7.11
N THR A 203 5.89 15.33 5.90
CA THR A 203 6.05 14.04 5.23
C THR A 203 7.49 13.74 4.89
N GLU A 204 8.24 14.74 4.44
CA GLU A 204 9.67 14.64 4.16
C GLU A 204 10.45 14.20 5.40
N LEU A 205 10.31 14.92 6.51
CA LEU A 205 10.98 14.60 7.77
C LEU A 205 10.55 13.24 8.34
N PHE A 206 9.28 12.90 8.21
CA PHE A 206 8.78 11.61 8.63
C PHE A 206 9.44 10.47 7.86
N VAL A 207 9.50 10.55 6.53
CA VAL A 207 10.15 9.54 5.68
C VAL A 207 11.66 9.52 5.91
N GLU A 208 12.32 10.67 5.96
CA GLU A 208 13.76 10.76 6.26
C GLU A 208 14.12 10.08 7.59
N SER A 209 13.27 10.25 8.61
CA SER A 209 13.50 9.61 9.91
C SER A 209 13.39 8.08 9.83
N GLN A 210 12.45 7.57 9.02
CA GLN A 210 12.30 6.13 8.78
C GLN A 210 13.53 5.53 8.09
N LEU A 211 14.06 6.23 7.09
CA LEU A 211 15.24 5.81 6.34
C LEU A 211 16.50 5.84 7.20
N ARG A 212 16.76 6.94 7.92
CA ARG A 212 17.96 7.13 8.77
C ARG A 212 18.00 6.18 9.97
N GLU A 213 16.84 5.84 10.53
CA GLU A 213 16.71 4.92 11.65
C GLU A 213 16.63 3.45 11.19
N ASP A 214 16.72 3.20 9.89
CA ASP A 214 16.59 1.87 9.26
C ASP A 214 15.36 1.10 9.76
N ARG A 215 14.22 1.79 9.87
CA ARG A 215 13.00 1.24 10.43
C ARG A 215 12.34 0.21 9.50
N SER A 216 11.32 -0.46 10.01
CA SER A 216 10.46 -1.29 9.18
C SER A 216 9.73 -0.47 8.12
N LEU A 217 9.66 -0.96 6.88
CA LEU A 217 8.81 -0.37 5.84
C LEU A 217 7.34 -0.23 6.28
N LEU A 218 6.87 -1.12 7.17
CA LEU A 218 5.51 -1.08 7.71
C LEU A 218 5.28 0.14 8.62
N ASP A 219 6.33 0.75 9.15
CA ASP A 219 6.24 1.95 9.97
C ASP A 219 5.77 3.18 9.20
N LEU A 220 5.81 3.17 7.87
CA LEU A 220 5.11 4.17 7.06
C LEU A 220 3.60 4.23 7.39
N TRP A 221 3.03 3.17 7.94
CA TRP A 221 1.60 3.07 8.28
C TRP A 221 1.34 3.01 9.79
N THR A 222 2.32 2.57 10.58
CA THR A 222 2.11 2.28 12.01
C THR A 222 2.78 3.25 12.96
N ALA A 223 3.75 4.03 12.51
CA ALA A 223 4.50 4.91 13.37
C ALA A 223 3.60 5.98 14.01
N ASN A 224 3.57 6.01 15.35
CA ASN A 224 2.74 6.93 16.12
C ASN A 224 3.46 8.25 16.44
N TYR A 225 4.11 8.83 15.42
CA TYR A 225 4.75 10.14 15.52
C TYR A 225 4.76 10.88 14.18
N THR A 226 5.03 12.15 14.25
CA THR A 226 5.26 13.01 13.09
C THR A 226 6.25 14.13 13.42
N PHE A 227 6.42 15.10 12.53
CA PHE A 227 7.27 16.28 12.73
C PHE A 227 6.43 17.55 12.57
N LEU A 228 6.35 18.35 13.63
CA LEU A 228 5.55 19.55 13.66
C LEU A 228 6.40 20.76 14.04
N ASN A 229 6.14 21.89 13.38
CA ASN A 229 6.42 23.23 13.88
C ASN A 229 5.14 23.84 14.50
N GLU A 230 5.22 25.04 15.04
CA GLU A 230 4.06 25.72 15.65
C GLU A 230 2.89 25.88 14.68
N ARG A 231 3.15 26.26 13.41
CA ARG A 231 2.12 26.46 12.39
C ARG A 231 1.29 25.20 12.18
N LEU A 232 1.97 24.05 12.03
CA LEU A 232 1.34 22.77 11.77
C LEU A 232 0.69 22.18 13.02
N ALA A 233 1.32 22.33 14.18
CA ALA A 233 0.75 21.90 15.46
C ALA A 233 -0.58 22.64 15.76
N ARG A 234 -0.62 23.96 15.53
CA ARG A 234 -1.86 24.76 15.66
C ARG A 234 -2.93 24.27 14.69
N HIS A 235 -2.55 23.95 13.44
CA HIS A 235 -3.46 23.41 12.44
C HIS A 235 -4.10 22.09 12.86
N TYR A 236 -3.33 21.19 13.47
CA TYR A 236 -3.84 19.89 13.95
C TYR A 236 -4.43 19.94 15.37
N GLY A 237 -4.38 21.08 16.05
CA GLY A 237 -4.83 21.22 17.43
C GLY A 237 -3.91 20.52 18.45
N ILE A 238 -2.60 20.40 18.15
CA ILE A 238 -1.62 19.79 19.04
C ILE A 238 -1.00 20.87 19.93
N PRO A 239 -1.13 20.77 21.26
CA PRO A 239 -0.61 21.77 22.17
C PRO A 239 0.92 21.63 22.37
N ASN A 240 1.54 22.65 22.99
CA ASN A 240 2.92 22.63 23.47
C ASN A 240 4.00 22.50 22.39
N VAL A 241 3.71 22.90 21.16
CA VAL A 241 4.68 23.04 20.08
C VAL A 241 4.74 24.51 19.68
N SER A 242 5.89 25.17 19.85
CA SER A 242 6.08 26.59 19.53
C SER A 242 7.34 26.81 18.70
N GLY A 243 7.34 27.89 17.91
CA GLY A 243 8.43 28.30 17.05
C GLY A 243 8.47 27.60 15.68
N PRO A 244 9.34 28.08 14.77
CA PRO A 244 9.39 27.65 13.37
C PRO A 244 10.05 26.27 13.18
N GLU A 245 10.82 25.79 14.14
CA GLU A 245 11.61 24.57 14.02
C GLU A 245 10.74 23.32 14.14
N TYR A 246 10.94 22.39 13.20
CA TYR A 246 10.25 21.09 13.25
C TYR A 246 10.87 20.19 14.31
N ARG A 247 10.02 19.55 15.09
CA ARG A 247 10.42 18.56 16.10
C ARG A 247 9.55 17.33 16.01
N ARG A 248 10.12 16.20 16.39
CA ARG A 248 9.38 14.93 16.47
C ARG A 248 8.34 15.02 17.59
N VAL A 249 7.09 14.71 17.28
CA VAL A 249 5.95 14.73 18.20
C VAL A 249 5.24 13.39 18.12
N THR A 250 5.04 12.76 19.29
CA THR A 250 4.19 11.56 19.37
C THR A 250 2.72 12.00 19.33
N TRP A 251 1.92 11.34 18.53
CA TRP A 251 0.49 11.61 18.49
C TRP A 251 -0.18 11.27 19.81
N PRO A 252 -1.15 12.05 20.29
CA PRO A 252 -1.87 11.77 21.52
C PRO A 252 -2.76 10.54 21.44
N GLY A 253 -3.14 10.13 20.22
CA GLY A 253 -3.96 8.96 19.94
C GLY A 253 -3.51 8.25 18.65
N PRO A 254 -4.03 7.06 18.39
CA PRO A 254 -3.62 6.24 17.25
C PRO A 254 -4.23 6.66 15.92
N GLU A 255 -5.16 7.61 15.90
CA GLU A 255 -5.96 7.96 14.72
C GLU A 255 -5.10 8.44 13.56
N ARG A 256 -4.06 9.26 13.89
CA ARG A 256 -3.16 9.88 12.90
C ARG A 256 -1.89 9.10 12.58
N ALA A 257 -1.74 7.87 13.12
CA ALA A 257 -0.50 7.13 12.90
C ALA A 257 -0.22 6.89 11.40
N GLY A 258 1.04 7.05 11.02
CA GLY A 258 1.55 6.84 9.67
C GLY A 258 1.04 7.83 8.62
N LEU A 259 1.31 7.52 7.36
CA LEU A 259 1.00 8.37 6.21
C LEU A 259 -0.50 8.68 6.04
N LEU A 260 -1.39 7.76 6.45
CA LEU A 260 -2.84 7.97 6.33
C LEU A 260 -3.36 9.16 7.15
N GLY A 261 -2.64 9.56 8.21
CA GLY A 261 -3.03 10.67 9.07
C GLY A 261 -2.37 12.00 8.73
N GLN A 262 -1.47 12.05 7.73
CA GLN A 262 -0.74 13.27 7.38
C GLN A 262 -1.55 14.22 6.52
N GLY A 263 -1.41 15.52 6.77
CA GLY A 263 -2.12 16.57 6.05
C GLY A 263 -1.82 16.58 4.55
N SER A 264 -0.60 16.26 4.14
CA SER A 264 -0.21 16.15 2.73
C SER A 264 -1.10 15.17 1.97
N MET A 265 -1.22 13.94 2.48
CA MET A 265 -1.97 12.87 1.85
C MET A 265 -3.48 13.16 1.87
N LEU A 266 -4.01 13.62 3.01
CA LEU A 266 -5.44 13.94 3.17
C LEU A 266 -5.87 15.10 2.27
N THR A 267 -5.00 16.10 2.08
CA THR A 267 -5.23 17.23 1.20
C THR A 267 -5.15 16.85 -0.28
N LEU A 268 -4.11 16.12 -0.69
CA LEU A 268 -3.94 15.65 -2.07
C LEU A 268 -5.09 14.75 -2.56
N THR A 269 -5.80 14.12 -1.64
CA THR A 269 -6.93 13.22 -1.94
C THR A 269 -8.29 13.87 -1.68
N SER A 270 -8.36 15.20 -1.68
CA SER A 270 -9.58 15.97 -1.49
C SER A 270 -9.86 16.87 -2.71
N TYR A 271 -11.11 17.32 -2.87
CA TYR A 271 -11.50 18.25 -3.91
C TYR A 271 -11.61 19.66 -3.36
N PHE A 272 -10.77 20.57 -3.84
CA PHE A 272 -10.86 21.99 -3.49
C PHE A 272 -11.74 22.77 -4.45
N TYR A 273 -11.61 22.49 -5.74
CA TYR A 273 -12.41 23.05 -6.82
C TYR A 273 -12.00 22.39 -8.15
N ASN A 274 -12.95 21.89 -8.92
CA ASN A 274 -12.68 21.37 -10.25
C ASN A 274 -13.71 21.78 -11.32
N GLY A 275 -14.52 22.81 -11.03
CA GLY A 275 -15.59 23.25 -11.93
C GLY A 275 -16.84 22.36 -11.95
N GLN A 276 -16.80 21.22 -11.27
CA GLN A 276 -17.91 20.24 -11.21
C GLN A 276 -18.51 20.11 -9.80
N VAL A 277 -17.79 20.63 -8.78
CA VAL A 277 -18.22 20.56 -7.38
C VAL A 277 -18.32 21.98 -6.85
N ASP A 278 -19.53 22.42 -6.54
CA ASP A 278 -19.80 23.79 -6.05
C ASP A 278 -19.24 24.04 -4.63
N ALA A 279 -18.81 23.02 -3.92
CA ALA A 279 -18.23 23.14 -2.59
C ALA A 279 -17.03 22.21 -2.41
N PRO A 280 -15.96 22.68 -1.75
CA PRO A 280 -14.83 21.86 -1.39
C PRO A 280 -15.25 20.72 -0.45
N THR A 281 -14.82 19.50 -0.75
CA THR A 281 -15.17 18.31 0.04
C THR A 281 -14.08 17.26 0.02
N THR A 282 -14.09 16.34 0.98
CA THR A 282 -13.32 15.10 0.91
C THR A 282 -13.77 14.28 -0.28
N SER A 283 -12.86 13.54 -0.88
CA SER A 283 -13.15 12.69 -2.03
C SER A 283 -13.00 11.22 -1.71
N PRO A 284 -14.09 10.48 -1.47
CA PRO A 284 -14.04 9.03 -1.32
C PRO A 284 -13.33 8.33 -2.47
N ALA A 285 -13.57 8.79 -3.70
CA ALA A 285 -12.93 8.23 -4.90
C ALA A 285 -11.41 8.38 -4.88
N GLN A 286 -10.91 9.60 -4.60
CA GLN A 286 -9.46 9.86 -4.60
C GLN A 286 -8.77 9.20 -3.42
N ARG A 287 -9.36 9.23 -2.23
CA ARG A 287 -8.84 8.54 -1.04
C ARG A 287 -8.76 7.02 -1.27
N ALA A 288 -9.84 6.42 -1.77
CA ALA A 288 -9.87 4.99 -2.08
C ALA A 288 -8.89 4.63 -3.20
N LYS A 289 -8.82 5.41 -4.29
CA LYS A 289 -7.84 5.22 -5.36
C LYS A 289 -6.41 5.27 -4.82
N TRP A 290 -6.11 6.22 -3.94
CA TRP A 290 -4.80 6.36 -3.32
C TRP A 290 -4.43 5.10 -2.51
N ILE A 291 -5.34 4.61 -1.67
CA ILE A 291 -5.13 3.37 -0.89
C ILE A 291 -4.93 2.17 -1.82
N LEU A 292 -5.79 2.01 -2.83
CA LEU A 292 -5.67 0.91 -3.79
C LEU A 292 -4.32 0.92 -4.51
N THR A 293 -3.90 2.09 -5.00
CA THR A 293 -2.67 2.18 -5.82
C THR A 293 -1.39 2.23 -5.01
N ARG A 294 -1.37 2.90 -3.86
CA ARG A 294 -0.15 3.09 -3.05
C ARG A 294 0.06 1.97 -2.03
N PHE A 295 -1.02 1.45 -1.45
CA PHE A 295 -0.93 0.35 -0.49
C PHE A 295 -1.11 -1.02 -1.15
N LEU A 296 -2.23 -1.22 -1.86
CA LEU A 296 -2.59 -2.55 -2.37
C LEU A 296 -1.98 -2.87 -3.75
N GLY A 297 -1.40 -1.89 -4.45
CA GLY A 297 -0.76 -2.07 -5.75
C GLY A 297 -1.72 -2.38 -6.90
N VAL A 298 -3.00 -2.08 -6.72
CA VAL A 298 -4.03 -2.31 -7.73
C VAL A 298 -4.71 -1.01 -8.14
N SER A 299 -5.16 -0.93 -9.38
CA SER A 299 -5.94 0.21 -9.85
C SER A 299 -7.42 -0.02 -9.58
N PRO A 300 -8.20 1.06 -9.33
CA PRO A 300 -9.65 0.95 -9.34
C PRO A 300 -10.13 0.49 -10.72
N PRO A 301 -11.37 -0.04 -10.81
CA PRO A 301 -11.96 -0.42 -12.09
C PRO A 301 -11.90 0.75 -13.10
N THR A 302 -11.55 0.45 -14.34
CA THR A 302 -11.56 1.45 -15.41
C THR A 302 -13.00 1.84 -15.74
N PRO A 303 -13.35 3.13 -15.79
CA PRO A 303 -14.66 3.57 -16.21
C PRO A 303 -15.02 3.00 -17.59
N LEU A 304 -16.26 2.61 -17.78
CA LEU A 304 -16.75 2.20 -19.09
C LEU A 304 -16.75 3.41 -20.04
N PRO A 305 -16.38 3.25 -21.31
CA PRO A 305 -16.40 4.35 -22.27
C PRO A 305 -17.86 4.85 -22.45
N ASN A 306 -18.02 6.15 -22.61
CA ASN A 306 -19.29 6.82 -22.88
C ASN A 306 -20.36 6.74 -21.76
N ILE A 307 -20.00 6.42 -20.54
CA ILE A 307 -20.89 6.64 -19.41
C ILE A 307 -20.76 8.11 -18.99
N PRO A 308 -21.85 8.90 -19.01
CA PRO A 308 -21.84 10.24 -18.45
C PRO A 308 -21.36 10.18 -17.01
N GLY A 309 -20.56 11.17 -16.60
CA GLY A 309 -20.20 11.31 -15.18
C GLY A 309 -21.47 11.30 -14.32
N PRO A 310 -21.41 10.83 -13.07
CA PRO A 310 -22.58 10.83 -12.21
C PRO A 310 -23.06 12.28 -12.06
N ASP A 311 -24.30 12.53 -12.48
CA ASP A 311 -25.02 13.73 -12.13
C ASP A 311 -25.42 13.57 -10.64
N TYR A 312 -24.42 13.79 -9.76
CA TYR A 312 -24.73 13.86 -8.34
C TYR A 312 -25.51 15.13 -8.14
N PRO A 313 -26.68 15.07 -7.49
CA PRO A 313 -27.29 16.26 -6.96
C PRO A 313 -26.34 16.79 -5.86
N PHE A 314 -25.34 17.57 -6.28
CA PHE A 314 -24.44 18.24 -5.36
C PHE A 314 -25.25 19.36 -4.65
N GLU A 315 -26.15 18.96 -3.77
CA GLU A 315 -26.70 19.89 -2.81
C GLU A 315 -25.53 20.40 -1.98
N LYS A 316 -25.38 21.71 -1.96
CA LYS A 316 -24.19 22.48 -1.49
C LYS A 316 -23.66 22.14 -0.10
N HIS A 317 -24.27 21.18 0.60
CA HIS A 317 -23.96 20.88 2.01
C HIS A 317 -23.92 19.39 2.37
N ILE A 318 -24.16 18.46 1.43
CA ILE A 318 -24.11 17.04 1.73
C ILE A 318 -22.71 16.50 1.40
N PRO A 319 -21.99 15.95 2.40
CA PRO A 319 -20.69 15.33 2.15
C PRO A 319 -20.79 14.22 1.11
N LEU A 320 -19.84 14.17 0.17
CA LEU A 320 -19.83 13.16 -0.88
C LEU A 320 -19.85 11.72 -0.33
N ALA A 321 -19.23 11.49 0.83
CA ALA A 321 -19.28 10.20 1.52
C ALA A 321 -20.71 9.84 1.97
N LYS A 322 -21.48 10.79 2.49
CA LYS A 322 -22.89 10.59 2.87
C LYS A 322 -23.73 10.38 1.62
N LEU A 323 -23.57 11.22 0.61
CA LEU A 323 -24.30 11.14 -0.65
C LEU A 323 -24.07 9.78 -1.34
N SER A 324 -22.83 9.30 -1.41
CA SER A 324 -22.49 8.02 -2.06
C SER A 324 -23.11 6.78 -1.38
N ARG A 325 -23.59 6.91 -0.12
CA ARG A 325 -24.31 5.84 0.60
C ARG A 325 -25.80 5.85 0.31
N THR A 326 -26.37 6.99 -0.08
CA THR A 326 -27.82 7.22 -0.12
C THR A 326 -28.39 7.28 -1.54
N VAL A 327 -27.56 7.54 -2.55
CA VAL A 327 -28.01 7.64 -3.94
C VAL A 327 -28.31 6.22 -4.51
N PRO A 328 -29.45 6.04 -5.22
CA PRO A 328 -29.78 4.76 -5.85
C PRO A 328 -28.70 4.28 -6.81
N ALA A 329 -28.55 2.97 -6.93
CA ALA A 329 -27.53 2.35 -7.79
C ALA A 329 -27.75 2.73 -9.26
N THR A 330 -26.95 3.68 -9.75
CA THR A 330 -26.73 3.91 -11.17
C THR A 330 -25.55 3.06 -11.64
N PRO A 331 -25.35 2.82 -12.95
CA PRO A 331 -24.16 2.10 -13.43
C PRO A 331 -22.84 2.68 -12.91
N CYS A 332 -22.74 4.01 -12.78
CA CYS A 332 -21.57 4.68 -12.21
C CYS A 332 -21.40 4.38 -10.72
N LEU A 333 -22.51 4.43 -9.98
CA LEU A 333 -22.52 4.22 -8.54
C LEU A 333 -22.22 2.76 -8.18
N ALA A 334 -22.71 1.79 -8.94
CA ALA A 334 -22.40 0.38 -8.74
C ALA A 334 -20.88 0.12 -8.79
N CYS A 335 -20.17 0.75 -9.75
CA CYS A 335 -18.72 0.71 -9.82
C CYS A 335 -18.08 1.42 -8.61
N HIS A 336 -18.53 2.62 -8.28
CA HIS A 336 -17.98 3.41 -7.18
C HIS A 336 -18.22 2.75 -5.82
N GLN A 337 -19.37 2.16 -5.59
CA GLN A 337 -19.71 1.43 -4.36
C GLN A 337 -18.79 0.22 -4.13
N SER A 338 -18.14 -0.30 -5.17
CA SER A 338 -17.20 -1.42 -5.03
C SER A 338 -15.90 -1.03 -4.31
N PHE A 339 -15.52 0.26 -4.28
CA PHE A 339 -14.25 0.71 -3.66
C PHE A 339 -14.36 1.97 -2.79
N PHE A 340 -15.37 2.83 -2.93
CA PHE A 340 -15.54 4.01 -2.08
C PHE A 340 -15.57 3.68 -0.58
N PRO A 341 -16.24 2.58 -0.14
CA PRO A 341 -16.28 2.24 1.27
C PRO A 341 -14.90 2.09 1.92
N LEU A 342 -13.86 1.78 1.11
CA LEU A 342 -12.47 1.71 1.56
C LEU A 342 -11.97 3.03 2.17
N SER A 343 -12.47 4.16 1.71
CA SER A 343 -12.02 5.48 2.16
C SER A 343 -12.81 6.07 3.32
N TYR A 344 -13.99 5.52 3.64
CA TYR A 344 -14.88 6.12 4.64
C TYR A 344 -14.27 6.16 6.04
N GLY A 345 -13.36 5.24 6.36
CA GLY A 345 -12.60 5.28 7.59
C GLY A 345 -11.75 6.55 7.79
N LEU A 346 -11.56 7.36 6.74
CA LEU A 346 -10.82 8.62 6.79
C LEU A 346 -11.72 9.87 6.85
N GLU A 347 -13.05 9.73 6.93
CA GLU A 347 -13.97 10.87 6.90
C GLU A 347 -13.93 11.73 8.18
N ASN A 348 -13.40 11.21 9.27
CA ASN A 348 -13.05 12.01 10.45
C ASN A 348 -11.95 13.04 10.17
N PHE A 349 -11.23 12.94 9.06
CA PHE A 349 -10.31 13.97 8.59
C PHE A 349 -10.98 14.81 7.51
N ASP A 350 -11.02 16.13 7.73
CA ASP A 350 -11.50 17.05 6.72
C ASP A 350 -10.53 17.14 5.52
N LEU A 351 -10.80 18.00 4.58
CA LEU A 351 -10.00 18.14 3.35
C LEU A 351 -8.60 18.72 3.59
N LEU A 352 -8.36 19.38 4.72
CA LEU A 352 -7.05 19.88 5.17
C LEU A 352 -6.43 18.99 6.25
N GLY A 353 -6.99 17.82 6.49
CA GLY A 353 -6.48 16.87 7.46
C GLY A 353 -6.76 17.23 8.93
N ARG A 354 -7.64 18.19 9.23
CA ARG A 354 -8.08 18.45 10.61
C ARG A 354 -9.05 17.36 11.05
N TRP A 355 -8.98 17.01 12.31
CA TRP A 355 -9.93 16.07 12.90
C TRP A 355 -11.31 16.69 13.10
N ARG A 356 -12.35 15.95 12.76
CA ARG A 356 -13.76 16.34 12.98
C ARG A 356 -14.59 15.12 13.37
N SER A 357 -15.62 15.30 14.17
CA SER A 357 -16.58 14.28 14.54
C SER A 357 -17.94 14.44 13.88
N ASN A 358 -18.20 15.62 13.31
CA ASN A 358 -19.49 15.97 12.73
C ASN A 358 -19.35 16.64 11.36
N TYR A 359 -20.38 16.50 10.54
CA TYR A 359 -20.70 17.37 9.39
C TYR A 359 -21.85 18.30 9.79
N GLY A 360 -21.55 19.54 10.14
CA GLY A 360 -22.57 20.41 10.71
C GLY A 360 -23.22 19.76 11.93
N PRO A 361 -24.56 19.56 11.94
CA PRO A 361 -25.25 18.89 13.04
C PRO A 361 -25.12 17.35 13.04
N ASP A 362 -24.75 16.74 11.91
CA ASP A 362 -24.78 15.29 11.73
C ASP A 362 -23.46 14.64 12.17
N PRO A 363 -23.49 13.59 12.99
CA PRO A 363 -22.29 12.80 13.32
C PRO A 363 -21.73 12.15 12.05
N ILE A 364 -20.39 12.06 11.98
CA ILE A 364 -19.71 11.36 10.87
C ILE A 364 -19.86 9.86 11.06
N ASP A 365 -20.39 9.20 10.03
CA ASP A 365 -20.30 7.75 9.91
C ASP A 365 -19.00 7.40 9.18
N ALA A 366 -18.01 6.93 9.94
CA ALA A 366 -16.71 6.48 9.44
C ALA A 366 -16.65 4.96 9.20
N SER A 367 -17.81 4.27 9.23
CA SER A 367 -17.87 2.85 8.90
C SER A 367 -17.60 2.62 7.41
N GLY A 368 -16.83 1.60 7.10
CA GLY A 368 -16.45 1.26 5.74
C GLY A 368 -16.17 -0.22 5.56
N ALA A 369 -15.75 -0.59 4.38
CA ALA A 369 -15.37 -1.96 4.06
C ALA A 369 -14.21 -2.00 3.08
N MET A 370 -13.36 -3.00 3.23
CA MET A 370 -12.39 -3.42 2.22
C MET A 370 -13.12 -4.02 1.02
N VAL A 371 -12.45 -4.11 -0.12
CA VAL A 371 -13.03 -4.70 -1.35
C VAL A 371 -13.48 -6.15 -1.17
N ASP A 372 -12.94 -6.86 -0.18
CA ASP A 372 -13.33 -8.24 0.15
C ASP A 372 -14.46 -8.35 1.18
N GLY A 373 -15.04 -7.21 1.58
CA GLY A 373 -16.13 -7.16 2.55
C GLY A 373 -15.69 -7.08 4.03
N THR A 374 -14.38 -7.10 4.33
CA THR A 374 -13.90 -6.88 5.72
C THR A 374 -14.29 -5.48 6.18
N THR A 375 -15.13 -5.37 7.20
CA THR A 375 -15.62 -4.09 7.73
C THR A 375 -14.64 -3.46 8.71
N PHE A 376 -14.73 -2.14 8.86
CA PHE A 376 -13.98 -1.33 9.82
C PHE A 376 -14.78 -0.06 10.16
N ASN A 377 -14.40 0.59 11.28
CA ASN A 377 -14.91 1.90 11.66
C ASN A 377 -13.77 2.83 12.04
N GLY A 378 -13.62 3.92 11.30
CA GLY A 378 -12.59 4.93 11.51
C GLY A 378 -11.17 4.52 11.05
N PRO A 379 -10.19 5.42 11.20
CA PRO A 379 -8.85 5.26 10.61
C PRO A 379 -8.01 4.17 11.27
N VAL A 380 -8.25 3.87 12.55
CA VAL A 380 -7.50 2.85 13.30
C VAL A 380 -7.82 1.45 12.79
N GLU A 381 -9.11 1.15 12.63
CA GLU A 381 -9.55 -0.15 12.14
C GLU A 381 -9.29 -0.31 10.64
N LEU A 382 -9.44 0.75 9.83
CA LEU A 382 -9.00 0.77 8.43
C LEU A 382 -7.52 0.39 8.33
N ARG A 383 -6.65 1.01 9.12
CA ARG A 383 -5.22 0.69 9.12
C ARG A 383 -4.95 -0.76 9.52
N ARG A 384 -5.67 -1.29 10.52
CA ARG A 384 -5.59 -2.71 10.89
C ARG A 384 -6.01 -3.63 9.74
N ALA A 385 -7.11 -3.31 9.05
CA ALA A 385 -7.59 -4.07 7.90
C ALA A 385 -6.60 -4.04 6.73
N LEU A 386 -5.92 -2.91 6.49
CA LEU A 386 -4.86 -2.79 5.50
C LEU A 386 -3.63 -3.64 5.89
N LEU A 387 -3.19 -3.56 7.13
CA LEU A 387 -2.02 -4.32 7.62
C LEU A 387 -2.25 -5.84 7.64
N ALA A 388 -3.48 -6.31 7.73
CA ALA A 388 -3.82 -7.71 7.49
C ALA A 388 -3.51 -8.16 6.04
N ARG A 389 -3.26 -7.20 5.14
CA ARG A 389 -2.84 -7.40 3.73
C ARG A 389 -1.44 -6.82 3.48
N ARG A 390 -0.59 -6.79 4.50
CA ARG A 390 0.78 -6.22 4.43
C ARG A 390 1.60 -6.77 3.26
N ASP A 391 1.38 -8.03 2.88
CA ASP A 391 2.10 -8.65 1.77
C ASP A 391 1.81 -7.95 0.42
N ALA A 392 0.60 -7.43 0.23
CA ALA A 392 0.30 -6.61 -0.94
C ALA A 392 1.13 -5.33 -0.92
N PHE A 393 1.20 -4.64 0.23
CA PHE A 393 2.00 -3.42 0.39
C PHE A 393 3.50 -3.69 0.22
N LEU A 394 4.04 -4.70 0.91
CA LEU A 394 5.47 -5.04 0.85
C LEU A 394 5.91 -5.31 -0.59
N ASN A 395 5.14 -6.15 -1.32
CA ASN A 395 5.45 -6.42 -2.73
C ASN A 395 5.30 -5.17 -3.60
N THR A 396 4.24 -4.37 -3.41
CA THR A 396 4.01 -3.15 -4.18
C THR A 396 5.14 -2.14 -3.99
N MET A 397 5.53 -1.88 -2.74
CA MET A 397 6.58 -0.90 -2.45
C MET A 397 7.94 -1.39 -2.93
N THR A 398 8.26 -2.67 -2.71
CA THR A 398 9.52 -3.27 -3.18
C THR A 398 9.60 -3.26 -4.71
N GLU A 399 8.48 -3.52 -5.41
CA GLU A 399 8.37 -3.37 -6.85
C GLU A 399 8.68 -1.93 -7.30
N ARG A 400 8.07 -0.92 -6.67
CA ARG A 400 8.33 0.49 -7.01
C ARG A 400 9.77 0.92 -6.75
N LEU A 401 10.38 0.43 -5.68
CA LEU A 401 11.78 0.67 -5.36
C LEU A 401 12.71 0.02 -6.40
N LEU A 402 12.40 -1.20 -6.83
CA LEU A 402 13.15 -1.88 -7.87
C LEU A 402 13.07 -1.11 -9.19
N GLU A 403 11.88 -0.75 -9.64
CA GLU A 403 11.68 0.02 -10.88
C GLU A 403 12.36 1.39 -10.81
N TYR A 404 12.32 2.07 -9.65
CA TYR A 404 13.08 3.29 -9.43
C TYR A 404 14.60 3.07 -9.51
N SER A 405 15.11 1.98 -8.97
CA SER A 405 16.55 1.67 -9.02
C SER A 405 17.05 1.39 -10.44
N VAL A 406 16.16 1.01 -11.36
CA VAL A 406 16.50 0.70 -12.77
C VAL A 406 16.21 1.90 -13.68
N ASP A 407 14.99 2.46 -13.61
CA ASP A 407 14.48 3.45 -14.56
C ASP A 407 14.27 4.85 -13.95
N GLY A 408 14.72 5.07 -12.70
CA GLY A 408 14.54 6.33 -12.00
C GLY A 408 13.07 6.68 -11.78
N LYS A 409 12.74 7.98 -11.79
CA LYS A 409 11.37 8.47 -11.56
C LYS A 409 10.32 7.87 -12.51
N GLN A 410 10.71 7.56 -13.75
CA GLN A 410 9.80 7.01 -14.76
C GLN A 410 9.33 5.59 -14.41
N GLY A 411 10.16 4.81 -13.71
CA GLY A 411 9.83 3.46 -13.27
C GLY A 411 8.72 3.42 -12.21
N ILE A 412 8.63 4.45 -11.35
CA ILE A 412 7.68 4.47 -10.22
C ILE A 412 6.22 4.34 -10.66
N SER A 413 5.87 4.86 -11.83
CA SER A 413 4.49 4.91 -12.34
C SER A 413 4.05 3.66 -13.10
N LYS A 414 4.99 2.75 -13.43
CA LYS A 414 4.74 1.55 -14.23
C LYS A 414 4.80 0.30 -13.35
N PRO A 415 3.97 -0.72 -13.60
CA PRO A 415 4.19 -2.03 -12.99
C PRO A 415 5.49 -2.64 -13.53
N ALA A 416 6.22 -3.35 -12.67
CA ALA A 416 7.38 -4.12 -13.11
C ALA A 416 6.98 -5.20 -14.12
N PRO A 417 7.81 -5.48 -15.13
CA PRO A 417 7.61 -6.63 -16.00
C PRO A 417 7.68 -7.93 -15.19
N ALA A 418 6.99 -8.96 -15.67
CA ALA A 418 6.90 -10.25 -14.96
C ALA A 418 8.29 -10.85 -14.67
N SER A 419 9.27 -10.61 -15.53
CA SER A 419 10.65 -11.07 -15.35
C SER A 419 11.35 -10.51 -14.12
N ARG A 420 10.92 -9.35 -13.58
CA ARG A 420 11.48 -8.74 -12.36
C ARG A 420 10.75 -9.13 -11.08
N MET A 421 9.52 -9.65 -11.18
CA MET A 421 8.71 -9.98 -10.00
C MET A 421 9.29 -11.06 -9.08
N PRO A 422 10.03 -12.09 -9.56
CA PRO A 422 10.74 -13.01 -8.69
C PRO A 422 11.76 -12.35 -7.77
N ALA A 423 12.50 -11.33 -8.27
CA ALA A 423 13.44 -10.57 -7.44
C ALA A 423 12.72 -9.73 -6.36
N VAL A 424 11.57 -9.14 -6.68
CA VAL A 424 10.72 -8.46 -5.71
C VAL A 424 10.30 -9.40 -4.58
N ARG A 425 9.81 -10.59 -4.93
CA ARG A 425 9.38 -11.60 -3.95
C ARG A 425 10.54 -12.12 -3.10
N ALA A 426 11.71 -12.34 -3.72
CA ALA A 426 12.91 -12.76 -3.01
C ALA A 426 13.35 -11.69 -1.98
N ALA A 427 13.42 -10.43 -2.39
CA ALA A 427 13.77 -9.32 -1.51
C ALA A 427 12.81 -9.20 -0.31
N VAL A 428 11.49 -9.36 -0.53
CA VAL A 428 10.49 -9.34 0.54
C VAL A 428 10.69 -10.50 1.51
N ARG A 429 10.91 -11.73 1.00
CA ARG A 429 11.15 -12.91 1.84
C ARG A 429 12.43 -12.76 2.68
N GLU A 430 13.52 -12.32 2.07
CA GLU A 430 14.81 -12.13 2.77
C GLU A 430 14.73 -11.04 3.86
N ALA A 431 13.95 -9.99 3.61
CA ALA A 431 13.78 -8.89 4.55
C ALA A 431 12.91 -9.26 5.77
N GLU A 432 12.15 -10.34 5.73
CA GLU A 432 11.25 -10.76 6.81
C GLU A 432 12.02 -10.98 8.14
N ALA A 433 13.16 -11.66 8.08
CA ALA A 433 14.02 -11.90 9.26
C ALA A 433 14.55 -10.61 9.91
N GLN A 434 14.52 -9.49 9.20
CA GLN A 434 14.94 -8.16 9.65
C GLN A 434 13.77 -7.19 9.76
N ASN A 435 12.58 -7.73 9.97
CA ASN A 435 11.33 -6.95 10.11
C ASN A 435 11.12 -5.95 8.96
N TYR A 436 11.48 -6.33 7.74
CA TYR A 436 11.34 -5.52 6.54
C TYR A 436 11.99 -4.13 6.66
N SER A 437 13.21 -4.07 7.24
CA SER A 437 13.96 -2.84 7.34
C SER A 437 14.32 -2.27 5.96
N TRP A 438 14.46 -0.95 5.87
CA TRP A 438 14.81 -0.29 4.60
C TRP A 438 16.10 -0.86 4.00
N SER A 439 17.15 -1.05 4.82
CA SER A 439 18.42 -1.58 4.32
C SER A 439 18.29 -3.01 3.80
N SER A 440 17.44 -3.85 4.41
CA SER A 440 17.24 -5.23 3.96
C SER A 440 16.50 -5.31 2.63
N LEU A 441 15.44 -4.51 2.46
CA LEU A 441 14.68 -4.47 1.20
C LEU A 441 15.52 -3.88 0.06
N ILE A 442 16.23 -2.77 0.30
CA ILE A 442 17.11 -2.17 -0.70
C ILE A 442 18.22 -3.15 -1.10
N ALA A 443 18.85 -3.87 -0.13
CA ALA A 443 19.85 -4.87 -0.42
C ALA A 443 19.33 -6.00 -1.34
N GLY A 444 18.10 -6.43 -1.15
CA GLY A 444 17.48 -7.45 -2.00
C GLY A 444 17.28 -6.97 -3.45
N ILE A 445 16.81 -5.74 -3.65
CA ILE A 445 16.48 -5.23 -4.98
C ILE A 445 17.69 -4.74 -5.78
N VAL A 446 18.72 -4.19 -5.15
CA VAL A 446 19.87 -3.63 -5.90
C VAL A 446 20.73 -4.70 -6.58
N LYS A 447 20.62 -5.95 -6.14
CA LYS A 447 21.24 -7.12 -6.79
C LYS A 447 20.38 -7.70 -7.91
N ALA A 448 19.12 -7.30 -8.02
CA ALA A 448 18.22 -7.85 -9.02
C ALA A 448 18.73 -7.57 -10.44
N PRO A 449 18.69 -8.54 -11.34
CA PRO A 449 19.07 -8.32 -12.74
C PRO A 449 18.26 -7.19 -13.37
N SER A 450 18.90 -6.43 -14.28
CA SER A 450 18.22 -5.32 -14.96
C SER A 450 17.10 -5.80 -15.90
N GLY A 451 17.09 -7.09 -16.25
CA GLY A 451 16.23 -7.63 -17.28
C GLY A 451 16.67 -7.13 -18.68
N SER A 452 16.67 -7.97 -19.69
CA SER A 452 16.75 -7.51 -21.08
C SER A 452 15.45 -6.76 -21.40
N HIS A 453 15.59 -5.54 -21.95
CA HIS A 453 14.50 -4.75 -22.53
C HIS A 453 13.89 -5.49 -23.72
#